data_533f987a8887559015763398bce5924e
#
_entry.id   533f987a8887559015763398bce5924e
#
_cell.length_a   1.000
_cell.length_b   1.000
_cell.length_c   1.000
_cell.angle_alpha   90.00
_cell.angle_beta   90.00
_cell.angle_gamma   90.00
#
_symmetry.space_group_name_H-M   'P 1'
#
loop_
_entity.id
_entity.type
_entity.pdbx_description
1 polymer ?
#
loop_
_entity_poly.entity_id
_entity_poly.type
_entity_poly.pdbx_seq_one_letter_code
_entity_poly.pdbx_strand_id
1 'polypeptide(L)'
;IRDFCLSRGLGDVYKRQPDIALGVDNSLEYKDGEEDEYNLRGAGDQGMMFGYACDDTPELMPLPISLAHKMAKRLTEVRKDNELSYLRPDGKTQVTVEYDDGRPTRIEAVVVSSQHSADIDLSKLRADILEKVIKPTVPAELLDENTKIYINPTGRFVVGGPQGDTGLTGRKIIVDTYGGFARHGGGAFSGKDPTKVDRSAAYAARYVAKNIVAAGIAKKCEVQLAYAIGVAHPVSVMVDTFGTGICPDDRIAEAVKKVFDLRPSAIIDKLGLKKPMYSALSAYGHMGREELGVSWEKT
;
A
#
# COMPACT_ATOMS: atom_id res chain seq x y z
N ILE A 1 1.32 -35.06 6.67
CA ILE A 1 1.74 -33.80 7.32
C ILE A 1 1.37 -32.59 6.44
N ARG A 2 1.65 -32.64 5.12
CA ARG A 2 1.27 -31.54 4.18
C ARG A 2 -0.25 -31.31 4.13
N ASP A 3 -1.02 -32.39 4.00
CA ASP A 3 -2.49 -32.33 3.88
C ASP A 3 -3.14 -31.87 5.19
N PHE A 4 -2.55 -32.20 6.32
CA PHE A 4 -3.01 -31.78 7.63
C PHE A 4 -2.83 -30.27 7.89
N CYS A 5 -1.72 -29.69 7.43
CA CYS A 5 -1.49 -28.24 7.53
C CYS A 5 -2.39 -27.45 6.58
N LEU A 6 -2.60 -27.94 5.36
CA LEU A 6 -3.49 -27.32 4.37
C LEU A 6 -4.96 -27.36 4.79
N SER A 7 -5.43 -28.48 5.34
CA SER A 7 -6.82 -28.64 5.76
C SER A 7 -7.16 -27.76 6.98
N ARG A 8 -6.23 -27.58 7.93
CA ARG A 8 -6.43 -26.68 9.06
C ARG A 8 -6.39 -25.21 8.64
N GLY A 9 -5.42 -24.82 7.83
CA GLY A 9 -5.33 -23.44 7.33
C GLY A 9 -6.56 -23.03 6.51
N LEU A 10 -7.07 -23.89 5.65
CA LEU A 10 -8.31 -23.66 4.90
C LEU A 10 -9.55 -23.65 5.80
N GLY A 11 -9.61 -24.52 6.82
CA GLY A 11 -10.72 -24.56 7.77
C GLY A 11 -10.83 -23.25 8.58
N ASP A 12 -9.69 -22.72 9.03
CA ASP A 12 -9.64 -21.49 9.82
C ASP A 12 -9.96 -20.23 9.00
N VAL A 13 -9.72 -20.25 7.68
CA VAL A 13 -10.09 -19.15 6.77
C VAL A 13 -11.60 -19.06 6.53
N TYR A 14 -12.31 -20.18 6.52
CA TYR A 14 -13.73 -20.24 6.14
C TYR A 14 -14.69 -20.38 7.31
N LYS A 15 -14.21 -20.75 8.50
CA LYS A 15 -15.04 -20.86 9.70
C LYS A 15 -14.48 -20.01 10.82
N ARG A 16 -15.14 -18.89 11.10
CA ARG A 16 -14.87 -18.15 12.33
C ARG A 16 -15.28 -19.01 13.53
N GLN A 17 -14.48 -18.94 14.59
CA GLN A 17 -14.87 -19.51 15.88
C GLN A 17 -16.23 -18.93 16.30
N PRO A 18 -17.13 -19.74 16.91
CA PRO A 18 -18.48 -19.31 17.25
C PRO A 18 -18.53 -18.02 18.05
N ASP A 19 -17.63 -17.83 19.01
CA ASP A 19 -17.60 -16.63 19.86
C ASP A 19 -17.23 -15.37 19.07
N ILE A 20 -16.33 -15.48 18.10
CA ILE A 20 -15.96 -14.36 17.20
C ILE A 20 -17.12 -14.08 16.22
N ALA A 21 -17.76 -15.12 15.70
CA ALA A 21 -18.87 -15.00 14.77
C ALA A 21 -20.06 -14.23 15.37
N LEU A 22 -20.33 -14.42 16.65
CA LEU A 22 -21.43 -13.73 17.37
C LEU A 22 -21.37 -12.19 17.27
N GLY A 23 -20.18 -11.60 17.27
CA GLY A 23 -20.02 -10.16 17.17
C GLY A 23 -19.88 -9.64 15.74
N VAL A 24 -19.40 -10.49 14.82
CA VAL A 24 -19.13 -10.08 13.44
C VAL A 24 -20.34 -10.27 12.53
N ASP A 25 -21.09 -11.36 12.71
CA ASP A 25 -22.25 -11.68 11.88
C ASP A 25 -23.48 -10.84 12.27
N ASN A 26 -23.56 -10.41 13.53
CA ASN A 26 -24.58 -9.47 14.02
C ASN A 26 -23.87 -8.41 14.87
N SER A 27 -23.78 -7.20 14.37
CA SER A 27 -23.14 -6.09 15.07
C SER A 27 -23.86 -5.69 16.35
N LEU A 28 -23.22 -4.85 17.17
CA LEU A 28 -23.85 -4.28 18.34
C LEU A 28 -25.06 -3.42 17.96
N GLU A 29 -24.93 -2.59 16.93
CA GLU A 29 -25.99 -1.70 16.42
C GLU A 29 -27.21 -2.50 15.94
N TYR A 30 -27.00 -3.61 15.23
CA TYR A 30 -28.08 -4.48 14.77
C TYR A 30 -28.80 -5.16 15.94
N LYS A 31 -28.07 -5.59 16.97
CA LYS A 31 -28.65 -6.18 18.20
C LYS A 31 -29.46 -5.17 19.00
N ASP A 32 -29.07 -3.89 18.94
CA ASP A 32 -29.77 -2.78 19.58
C ASP A 32 -30.98 -2.29 18.79
N GLY A 33 -31.28 -2.93 17.63
CA GLY A 33 -32.49 -2.70 16.84
C GLY A 33 -32.36 -1.71 15.71
N GLU A 34 -31.13 -1.35 15.29
CA GLU A 34 -30.90 -0.54 14.10
C GLU A 34 -31.03 -1.39 12.84
N GLU A 35 -32.08 -1.16 12.05
CA GLU A 35 -32.42 -1.99 10.85
C GLU A 35 -31.69 -1.60 9.56
N ASP A 36 -30.67 -0.72 9.59
CA ASP A 36 -29.87 -0.39 8.41
C ASP A 36 -29.04 -1.61 7.95
N GLU A 37 -29.11 -1.95 6.67
CA GLU A 37 -28.44 -3.13 6.09
C GLU A 37 -26.92 -3.13 6.31
N TYR A 38 -26.28 -1.94 6.35
CA TYR A 38 -24.86 -1.81 6.62
C TYR A 38 -24.51 -1.94 8.11
N ASN A 39 -25.48 -1.90 9.00
CA ASN A 39 -25.32 -2.20 10.41
C ASN A 39 -25.38 -3.70 10.73
N LEU A 40 -25.81 -4.55 9.79
CA LEU A 40 -25.93 -5.98 10.03
C LEU A 40 -24.62 -6.61 10.53
N ARG A 41 -23.49 -6.21 9.97
CA ARG A 41 -22.18 -6.80 10.27
C ARG A 41 -21.26 -5.81 10.97
N GLY A 42 -20.70 -6.24 12.09
CA GLY A 42 -19.65 -5.50 12.78
C GLY A 42 -18.27 -5.69 12.16
N ALA A 43 -17.31 -4.88 12.62
CA ALA A 43 -15.92 -5.04 12.22
C ALA A 43 -15.38 -6.42 12.62
N GLY A 44 -14.61 -7.02 11.73
CA GLY A 44 -14.08 -8.38 11.91
C GLY A 44 -12.92 -8.48 12.89
N ASP A 45 -12.39 -7.33 13.31
CA ASP A 45 -11.32 -7.19 14.30
C ASP A 45 -11.32 -5.76 14.86
N GLN A 46 -10.64 -5.56 16.00
CA GLN A 46 -10.26 -4.23 16.46
C GLN A 46 -8.95 -3.79 15.75
N GLY A 47 -8.71 -2.48 15.67
CA GLY A 47 -7.47 -1.97 15.15
C GLY A 47 -7.57 -0.55 14.64
N MET A 48 -6.42 -0.01 14.23
CA MET A 48 -6.32 1.28 13.56
C MET A 48 -5.81 1.07 12.13
N MET A 49 -6.41 1.75 11.17
CA MET A 49 -6.04 1.74 9.77
C MET A 49 -5.75 3.16 9.31
N PHE A 50 -4.78 3.30 8.44
CA PHE A 50 -4.33 4.59 7.94
C PHE A 50 -4.45 4.67 6.43
N GLY A 51 -4.85 5.83 5.95
CA GLY A 51 -4.77 6.23 4.57
C GLY A 51 -3.99 7.52 4.44
N TYR A 52 -3.29 7.71 3.33
CA TYR A 52 -2.50 8.90 3.09
C TYR A 52 -2.60 9.33 1.63
N ALA A 53 -2.47 10.63 1.39
CA ALA A 53 -2.28 11.21 0.08
C ALA A 53 -1.47 12.52 0.20
N CYS A 54 -0.72 12.85 -0.85
CA CYS A 54 -0.02 14.14 -0.97
C CYS A 54 0.10 14.52 -2.44
N ASP A 55 0.38 15.79 -2.69
CA ASP A 55 0.52 16.36 -4.04
C ASP A 55 1.91 16.24 -4.66
N ASP A 56 2.73 15.27 -4.18
CA ASP A 56 4.09 15.03 -4.69
C ASP A 56 4.09 14.42 -6.10
N THR A 57 3.07 13.62 -6.43
CA THR A 57 2.97 12.90 -7.71
C THR A 57 1.54 12.98 -8.28
N PRO A 58 1.35 12.77 -9.59
CA PRO A 58 0.02 12.79 -10.20
C PRO A 58 -0.96 11.80 -9.57
N GLU A 59 -0.50 10.62 -9.15
CA GLU A 59 -1.28 9.61 -8.46
C GLU A 59 -1.53 9.93 -6.97
N LEU A 60 -1.07 11.11 -6.51
CA LEU A 60 -1.18 11.60 -5.13
C LEU A 60 -0.54 10.66 -4.11
N MET A 61 0.65 10.18 -4.43
CA MET A 61 1.51 9.32 -3.60
C MET A 61 2.79 10.06 -3.21
N PRO A 62 3.42 9.69 -2.07
CA PRO A 62 4.76 10.17 -1.75
C PRO A 62 5.77 9.80 -2.82
N LEU A 63 6.57 10.77 -3.26
CA LEU A 63 7.53 10.60 -4.35
C LEU A 63 8.53 9.44 -4.12
N PRO A 64 9.11 9.22 -2.91
CA PRO A 64 10.08 8.15 -2.72
C PRO A 64 9.54 6.76 -3.04
N ILE A 65 8.35 6.41 -2.50
CA ILE A 65 7.76 5.08 -2.73
C ILE A 65 7.22 4.93 -4.15
N SER A 66 6.67 6.00 -4.74
CA SER A 66 6.23 5.99 -6.15
C SER A 66 7.40 5.65 -7.08
N LEU A 67 8.54 6.33 -6.94
CA LEU A 67 9.73 6.04 -7.73
C LEU A 67 10.30 4.65 -7.45
N ALA A 68 10.34 4.20 -6.19
CA ALA A 68 10.81 2.87 -5.85
C ALA A 68 9.94 1.78 -6.51
N HIS A 69 8.61 1.90 -6.48
CA HIS A 69 7.71 0.97 -7.17
C HIS A 69 7.89 1.00 -8.68
N LYS A 70 7.98 2.18 -9.30
CA LYS A 70 8.22 2.34 -10.74
C LYS A 70 9.52 1.67 -11.17
N MET A 71 10.61 1.85 -10.42
CA MET A 71 11.88 1.17 -10.69
C MET A 71 11.80 -0.35 -10.52
N ALA A 72 11.12 -0.86 -9.49
CA ALA A 72 10.93 -2.29 -9.28
C ALA A 72 10.12 -2.92 -10.42
N LYS A 73 9.11 -2.21 -10.92
CA LYS A 73 8.33 -2.61 -12.09
C LYS A 73 9.21 -2.60 -13.36
N ARG A 74 10.00 -1.54 -13.57
CA ARG A 74 10.92 -1.44 -14.71
C ARG A 74 11.99 -2.55 -14.72
N LEU A 75 12.54 -2.92 -13.55
CA LEU A 75 13.44 -4.09 -13.43
C LEU A 75 12.77 -5.37 -13.94
N THR A 76 11.50 -5.56 -13.64
CA THR A 76 10.74 -6.72 -14.12
C THR A 76 10.49 -6.67 -15.63
N GLU A 77 10.17 -5.50 -16.17
CA GLU A 77 9.94 -5.28 -17.60
C GLU A 77 11.21 -5.59 -18.41
N VAL A 78 12.34 -4.95 -18.10
CA VAL A 78 13.60 -5.16 -18.85
C VAL A 78 14.09 -6.61 -18.80
N ARG A 79 13.74 -7.34 -17.72
CA ARG A 79 14.03 -8.77 -17.61
C ARG A 79 13.09 -9.61 -18.48
N LYS A 80 11.77 -9.36 -18.44
CA LYS A 80 10.77 -10.14 -19.17
C LYS A 80 10.83 -9.90 -20.67
N ASP A 81 11.14 -8.68 -21.07
CA ASP A 81 11.26 -8.27 -22.48
C ASP A 81 12.64 -8.63 -23.07
N ASN A 82 13.49 -9.31 -22.29
CA ASN A 82 14.84 -9.71 -22.65
C ASN A 82 15.79 -8.55 -23.01
N GLU A 83 15.49 -7.32 -22.60
CA GLU A 83 16.43 -6.21 -22.72
C GLU A 83 17.69 -6.45 -21.88
N LEU A 84 17.51 -7.02 -20.67
CA LEU A 84 18.55 -7.44 -19.75
C LEU A 84 18.32 -8.89 -19.32
N SER A 85 18.55 -9.82 -20.26
CA SER A 85 18.25 -11.26 -20.12
C SER A 85 19.01 -11.96 -18.98
N TYR A 86 20.11 -11.38 -18.50
CA TYR A 86 20.89 -11.88 -17.39
C TYR A 86 20.30 -11.55 -16.01
N LEU A 87 19.30 -10.66 -15.91
CA LEU A 87 18.62 -10.38 -14.65
C LEU A 87 17.76 -11.56 -14.21
N ARG A 88 17.60 -11.69 -12.90
CA ARG A 88 16.77 -12.70 -12.24
C ARG A 88 15.65 -12.02 -11.42
N PRO A 89 14.63 -12.77 -10.95
CA PRO A 89 13.42 -12.18 -10.37
C PRO A 89 13.61 -11.39 -9.09
N ASP A 90 14.61 -11.70 -8.27
CA ASP A 90 14.80 -11.01 -6.98
C ASP A 90 15.43 -9.64 -7.20
N GLY A 91 14.76 -8.63 -6.66
CA GLY A 91 15.21 -7.25 -6.78
C GLY A 91 14.63 -6.36 -5.70
N LYS A 92 15.39 -5.34 -5.31
CA LYS A 92 15.01 -4.33 -4.32
C LYS A 92 15.34 -2.95 -4.85
N THR A 93 14.48 -1.99 -4.55
CA THR A 93 14.67 -0.59 -4.90
C THR A 93 14.39 0.29 -3.70
N GLN A 94 15.19 1.34 -3.54
CA GLN A 94 15.01 2.35 -2.50
C GLN A 94 15.35 3.71 -3.08
N VAL A 95 14.59 4.74 -2.70
CA VAL A 95 14.83 6.13 -3.07
C VAL A 95 14.81 6.99 -1.83
N THR A 96 15.81 7.84 -1.70
CA THR A 96 15.87 8.91 -0.70
C THR A 96 15.72 10.24 -1.40
N VAL A 97 14.74 11.02 -0.99
CA VAL A 97 14.38 12.33 -1.57
C VAL A 97 14.65 13.41 -0.53
N GLU A 98 15.28 14.49 -0.96
CA GLU A 98 15.41 15.71 -0.18
C GLU A 98 14.14 16.54 -0.35
N TYR A 99 13.63 17.06 0.78
CA TYR A 99 12.47 17.93 0.82
C TYR A 99 12.86 19.29 1.40
N ASP A 100 12.42 20.37 0.76
CA ASP A 100 12.49 21.72 1.28
C ASP A 100 11.07 22.29 1.40
N ASP A 101 10.74 22.82 2.57
CA ASP A 101 9.38 23.31 2.91
C ASP A 101 8.27 22.33 2.49
N GLY A 102 8.53 21.04 2.71
CA GLY A 102 7.58 19.96 2.43
C GLY A 102 7.39 19.62 0.95
N ARG A 103 8.23 20.13 0.05
CA ARG A 103 8.26 19.81 -1.39
C ARG A 103 9.49 19.00 -1.76
N PRO A 104 9.38 17.98 -2.61
CA PRO A 104 10.54 17.26 -3.08
C PRO A 104 11.39 18.16 -3.98
N THR A 105 12.71 18.22 -3.72
CA THR A 105 13.64 19.10 -4.43
C THR A 105 14.66 18.34 -5.27
N ARG A 106 15.19 17.23 -4.76
CA ARG A 106 16.18 16.40 -5.43
C ARG A 106 16.22 14.97 -4.89
N ILE A 107 16.82 14.08 -5.64
CA ILE A 107 17.10 12.73 -5.18
C ILE A 107 18.47 12.71 -4.49
N GLU A 108 18.51 12.41 -3.21
CA GLU A 108 19.75 12.26 -2.45
C GLU A 108 20.42 10.92 -2.74
N ALA A 109 19.63 9.82 -2.80
CA ALA A 109 20.18 8.51 -3.08
C ALA A 109 19.18 7.57 -3.76
N VAL A 110 19.70 6.74 -4.65
CA VAL A 110 19.01 5.61 -5.26
C VAL A 110 19.79 4.32 -4.97
N VAL A 111 19.10 3.31 -4.42
CA VAL A 111 19.68 1.99 -4.22
C VAL A 111 18.89 0.97 -5.03
N VAL A 112 19.58 0.20 -5.87
CA VAL A 112 19.01 -0.91 -6.62
C VAL A 112 19.84 -2.17 -6.37
N SER A 113 19.21 -3.22 -5.88
CA SER A 113 19.81 -4.55 -5.80
C SER A 113 19.03 -5.48 -6.74
N SER A 114 19.72 -6.12 -7.66
CA SER A 114 19.09 -7.03 -8.62
C SER A 114 19.87 -8.33 -8.72
N GLN A 115 19.17 -9.45 -8.58
CA GLN A 115 19.71 -10.77 -8.82
C GLN A 115 20.07 -10.93 -10.31
N HIS A 116 21.18 -11.61 -10.57
CA HIS A 116 21.72 -11.74 -11.92
C HIS A 116 22.39 -13.11 -12.16
N SER A 117 22.66 -13.46 -13.43
CA SER A 117 23.43 -14.63 -13.79
C SER A 117 24.90 -14.51 -13.33
N ALA A 118 25.58 -15.65 -13.17
CA ALA A 118 26.93 -15.69 -12.59
C ALA A 118 28.01 -15.12 -13.53
N ASP A 119 27.74 -15.06 -14.80
CA ASP A 119 28.65 -14.76 -15.90
C ASP A 119 28.68 -13.28 -16.31
N ILE A 120 27.79 -12.43 -15.76
CA ILE A 120 27.76 -11.02 -16.08
C ILE A 120 28.83 -10.23 -15.31
N ASP A 121 29.51 -9.35 -16.02
CA ASP A 121 30.39 -8.35 -15.41
C ASP A 121 29.57 -7.31 -14.61
N LEU A 122 30.02 -7.01 -13.39
CA LEU A 122 29.31 -6.08 -12.51
C LEU A 122 29.35 -4.63 -13.00
N SER A 123 30.39 -4.24 -13.72
CA SER A 123 30.48 -2.86 -14.27
C SER A 123 29.45 -2.69 -15.37
N LYS A 124 29.31 -3.72 -16.24
CA LYS A 124 28.25 -3.75 -17.26
C LYS A 124 26.85 -3.75 -16.63
N LEU A 125 26.60 -4.60 -15.64
CA LEU A 125 25.31 -4.65 -14.93
C LEU A 125 24.94 -3.29 -14.34
N ARG A 126 25.90 -2.60 -13.70
CA ARG A 126 25.68 -1.28 -13.10
C ARG A 126 25.36 -0.23 -14.16
N ALA A 127 26.10 -0.20 -15.26
CA ALA A 127 25.82 0.71 -16.38
C ALA A 127 24.44 0.46 -16.99
N ASP A 128 24.10 -0.79 -17.24
CA ASP A 128 22.82 -1.17 -17.84
C ASP A 128 21.63 -0.83 -16.93
N ILE A 129 21.70 -1.07 -15.62
CA ILE A 129 20.64 -0.69 -14.67
C ILE A 129 20.51 0.83 -14.56
N LEU A 130 21.61 1.56 -14.55
CA LEU A 130 21.58 3.02 -14.56
C LEU A 130 20.83 3.54 -15.80
N GLU A 131 21.20 3.08 -16.99
CA GLU A 131 20.67 3.60 -18.26
C GLU A 131 19.24 3.09 -18.56
N LYS A 132 18.93 1.83 -18.23
CA LYS A 132 17.66 1.20 -18.63
C LYS A 132 16.60 1.15 -17.55
N VAL A 133 16.97 1.35 -16.28
CA VAL A 133 16.05 1.29 -15.15
C VAL A 133 15.95 2.62 -14.42
N ILE A 134 17.06 3.20 -13.96
CA ILE A 134 17.03 4.40 -13.11
C ILE A 134 16.66 5.62 -13.96
N LYS A 135 17.44 5.95 -14.98
CA LYS A 135 17.23 7.15 -15.79
C LYS A 135 15.86 7.24 -16.48
N PRO A 136 15.27 6.13 -17.02
CA PRO A 136 13.93 6.21 -17.58
C PRO A 136 12.80 6.36 -16.56
N THR A 137 13.07 6.08 -15.27
CA THR A 137 12.06 6.07 -14.22
C THR A 137 12.08 7.32 -13.35
N VAL A 138 13.28 7.85 -13.10
CA VAL A 138 13.48 9.02 -12.24
C VAL A 138 13.50 10.27 -13.11
N PRO A 139 12.70 11.30 -12.81
CA PRO A 139 12.75 12.59 -13.52
C PRO A 139 14.16 13.18 -13.50
N ALA A 140 14.65 13.57 -14.68
CA ALA A 140 16.04 14.03 -14.84
C ALA A 140 16.34 15.30 -14.04
N GLU A 141 15.35 16.15 -13.85
CA GLU A 141 15.44 17.40 -13.07
C GLU A 141 15.64 17.16 -11.55
N LEU A 142 15.36 15.96 -11.06
CA LEU A 142 15.58 15.58 -9.67
C LEU A 142 16.94 14.91 -9.44
N LEU A 143 17.69 14.59 -10.51
CA LEU A 143 19.02 14.01 -10.45
C LEU A 143 20.08 15.10 -10.66
N ASP A 144 21.09 15.10 -9.81
CA ASP A 144 22.23 16.00 -9.93
C ASP A 144 23.57 15.25 -9.73
N GLU A 145 24.69 15.97 -9.80
CA GLU A 145 26.04 15.43 -9.62
C GLU A 145 26.30 14.87 -8.20
N ASN A 146 25.50 15.29 -7.21
CA ASN A 146 25.60 14.85 -5.82
C ASN A 146 24.71 13.64 -5.53
N THR A 147 23.83 13.24 -6.45
CA THR A 147 22.95 12.09 -6.28
C THR A 147 23.77 10.79 -6.17
N LYS A 148 23.64 10.11 -5.05
CA LYS A 148 24.34 8.86 -4.79
C LYS A 148 23.60 7.68 -5.40
N ILE A 149 24.24 6.96 -6.33
CA ILE A 149 23.63 5.80 -7.00
C ILE A 149 24.38 4.53 -6.59
N TYR A 150 23.67 3.63 -5.91
CA TYR A 150 24.17 2.36 -5.42
C TYR A 150 23.48 1.19 -6.17
N ILE A 151 24.22 0.53 -7.06
CA ILE A 151 23.73 -0.64 -7.80
C ILE A 151 24.53 -1.86 -7.38
N ASN A 152 23.85 -2.84 -6.79
CA ASN A 152 24.47 -4.03 -6.18
C ASN A 152 25.71 -3.62 -5.35
N PRO A 153 25.54 -2.83 -4.28
CA PRO A 153 26.67 -2.31 -3.52
C PRO A 153 27.47 -3.42 -2.82
N THR A 154 26.85 -4.53 -2.50
CA THR A 154 27.52 -5.73 -1.93
C THR A 154 28.25 -6.56 -2.97
N GLY A 155 28.13 -6.22 -4.26
CA GLY A 155 28.74 -6.93 -5.38
C GLY A 155 27.85 -8.03 -5.94
N ARG A 156 28.31 -9.28 -5.90
CA ARG A 156 27.64 -10.44 -6.53
C ARG A 156 26.32 -10.79 -5.84
N PHE A 157 25.24 -10.88 -6.65
CA PHE A 157 23.90 -11.29 -6.21
C PHE A 157 23.33 -12.35 -7.16
N VAL A 158 23.85 -13.58 -7.08
CA VAL A 158 23.48 -14.70 -7.94
C VAL A 158 22.46 -15.62 -7.27
N VAL A 159 22.65 -15.91 -5.97
CA VAL A 159 21.67 -16.65 -5.19
C VAL A 159 20.66 -15.67 -4.59
N GLY A 160 19.38 -15.87 -4.90
CA GLY A 160 18.29 -15.01 -4.45
C GLY A 160 16.96 -15.77 -4.41
N GLY A 161 15.87 -15.03 -4.15
CA GLY A 161 14.55 -15.61 -3.95
C GLY A 161 14.51 -16.53 -2.71
N PRO A 162 13.60 -17.52 -2.65
CA PRO A 162 13.42 -18.38 -1.47
C PRO A 162 14.67 -19.19 -1.08
N GLN A 163 15.60 -19.38 -2.00
CA GLN A 163 16.87 -20.06 -1.73
C GLN A 163 17.84 -19.14 -0.95
N GLY A 164 17.81 -17.85 -1.22
CA GLY A 164 18.65 -16.87 -0.52
C GLY A 164 18.04 -16.40 0.80
N ASP A 165 16.75 -16.09 0.76
CA ASP A 165 15.99 -15.60 1.91
C ASP A 165 14.50 -15.94 1.74
N THR A 166 13.90 -16.56 2.75
CA THR A 166 12.52 -17.00 2.70
C THR A 166 11.58 -15.86 3.08
N GLY A 167 10.68 -15.48 2.17
CA GLY A 167 9.63 -14.51 2.41
C GLY A 167 8.36 -15.11 3.00
N LEU A 168 7.62 -14.29 3.75
CA LEU A 168 6.27 -14.62 4.23
C LEU A 168 5.30 -13.54 3.79
N THR A 169 4.07 -13.94 3.46
CA THR A 169 2.97 -13.01 3.16
C THR A 169 2.70 -12.07 4.35
N GLY A 170 2.51 -10.79 4.08
CA GLY A 170 2.25 -9.80 5.11
C GLY A 170 3.48 -9.29 5.88
N ARG A 171 4.69 -9.55 5.38
CA ARG A 171 5.95 -9.04 5.95
C ARG A 171 6.53 -7.84 5.19
N LYS A 172 5.79 -7.26 4.24
CA LYS A 172 6.17 -6.06 3.47
C LYS A 172 5.07 -4.99 3.49
N ILE A 173 4.41 -4.85 4.64
CA ILE A 173 3.24 -3.97 4.82
C ILE A 173 3.52 -2.49 4.53
N ILE A 174 4.75 -2.04 4.72
CA ILE A 174 5.15 -0.66 4.45
C ILE A 174 5.40 -0.46 2.94
N VAL A 175 5.91 -1.47 2.24
CA VAL A 175 6.01 -1.48 0.77
C VAL A 175 4.60 -1.52 0.14
N ASP A 176 3.67 -2.26 0.75
CA ASP A 176 2.28 -2.35 0.29
C ASP A 176 1.54 -1.00 0.37
N THR A 177 2.02 -0.06 1.17
CA THR A 177 1.38 1.22 1.47
C THR A 177 2.19 2.43 1.01
N TYR A 178 2.84 3.15 1.92
CA TYR A 178 3.43 4.48 1.63
C TYR A 178 4.94 4.55 1.84
N GLY A 179 5.63 3.42 1.97
CA GLY A 179 7.10 3.38 2.09
C GLY A 179 7.65 3.98 3.38
N GLY A 180 6.84 4.10 4.43
CA GLY A 180 7.22 4.72 5.71
C GLY A 180 6.95 6.23 5.78
N PHE A 181 6.35 6.82 4.74
CA PHE A 181 6.00 8.25 4.73
C PHE A 181 4.79 8.57 5.61
N ALA A 182 3.86 7.63 5.75
CA ALA A 182 2.68 7.72 6.60
C ALA A 182 2.73 6.66 7.72
N ARG A 183 1.89 6.85 8.74
CA ARG A 183 1.67 5.85 9.80
C ARG A 183 1.06 4.57 9.23
N HIS A 184 1.19 3.47 9.97
CA HIS A 184 0.62 2.18 9.61
C HIS A 184 0.05 1.48 10.85
N GLY A 185 -1.13 0.88 10.72
CA GLY A 185 -1.79 0.17 11.81
C GLY A 185 -1.25 -1.25 12.10
N GLY A 186 -0.35 -1.76 11.26
CA GLY A 186 0.28 -3.07 11.41
C GLY A 186 -0.40 -4.22 10.68
N GLY A 187 -1.62 -4.02 10.16
CA GLY A 187 -2.38 -5.05 9.45
C GLY A 187 -1.89 -5.30 8.02
N ALA A 188 -1.63 -6.57 7.67
CA ALA A 188 -1.34 -6.96 6.31
C ALA A 188 -2.60 -7.02 5.43
N PHE A 189 -2.45 -6.77 4.12
CA PHE A 189 -3.55 -6.86 3.15
C PHE A 189 -3.64 -8.24 2.50
N SER A 190 -2.55 -8.70 1.91
CA SER A 190 -2.50 -9.99 1.20
C SER A 190 -2.81 -11.16 2.14
N GLY A 191 -3.59 -12.12 1.65
CA GLY A 191 -4.06 -13.26 2.44
C GLY A 191 -5.35 -13.01 3.22
N LYS A 192 -5.87 -11.78 3.23
CA LYS A 192 -7.14 -11.43 3.90
C LYS A 192 -8.23 -11.15 2.87
N ASP A 193 -9.44 -11.61 3.14
CA ASP A 193 -10.63 -11.23 2.38
C ASP A 193 -11.13 -9.83 2.80
N PRO A 194 -12.04 -9.19 2.03
CA PRO A 194 -12.50 -7.83 2.29
C PRO A 194 -13.27 -7.63 3.60
N THR A 195 -13.70 -8.70 4.27
CA THR A 195 -14.36 -8.59 5.58
C THR A 195 -13.40 -8.20 6.70
N LYS A 196 -12.11 -8.29 6.43
CA LYS A 196 -11.06 -7.88 7.36
C LYS A 196 -10.78 -6.37 7.19
N VAL A 197 -11.09 -5.62 8.23
CA VAL A 197 -10.93 -4.15 8.25
C VAL A 197 -9.48 -3.70 8.04
N ASP A 198 -8.50 -4.49 8.44
CA ASP A 198 -7.08 -4.24 8.12
C ASP A 198 -6.86 -3.94 6.63
N ARG A 199 -7.60 -4.62 5.76
CA ARG A 199 -7.53 -4.43 4.32
C ARG A 199 -8.57 -3.41 3.84
N SER A 200 -9.84 -3.66 4.07
CA SER A 200 -10.93 -2.84 3.52
C SER A 200 -10.92 -1.40 4.04
N ALA A 201 -10.71 -1.22 5.33
CA ALA A 201 -10.67 0.12 5.92
C ALA A 201 -9.39 0.90 5.56
N ALA A 202 -8.25 0.23 5.34
CA ALA A 202 -7.07 0.89 4.83
C ALA A 202 -7.28 1.40 3.39
N TYR A 203 -7.99 0.67 2.55
CA TYR A 203 -8.38 1.15 1.22
C TYR A 203 -9.38 2.31 1.30
N ALA A 204 -10.36 2.22 2.21
CA ALA A 204 -11.29 3.33 2.44
C ALA A 204 -10.59 4.58 2.97
N ALA A 205 -9.66 4.43 3.90
CA ALA A 205 -8.87 5.55 4.41
C ALA A 205 -8.02 6.20 3.29
N ARG A 206 -7.42 5.40 2.39
CA ARG A 206 -6.74 5.92 1.18
C ARG A 206 -7.72 6.66 0.27
N TYR A 207 -8.88 6.09 0.02
CA TYR A 207 -9.92 6.72 -0.79
C TYR A 207 -10.32 8.09 -0.26
N VAL A 208 -10.54 8.19 1.05
CA VAL A 208 -10.87 9.45 1.71
C VAL A 208 -9.72 10.46 1.61
N ALA A 209 -8.50 10.05 1.99
CA ALA A 209 -7.32 10.93 1.95
C ALA A 209 -7.05 11.45 0.54
N LYS A 210 -7.16 10.58 -0.47
CA LYS A 210 -6.96 10.95 -1.88
C LYS A 210 -7.98 11.96 -2.36
N ASN A 211 -9.25 11.77 -2.01
CA ASN A 211 -10.32 12.72 -2.39
C ASN A 211 -10.16 14.07 -1.70
N ILE A 212 -9.70 14.13 -0.45
CA ILE A 212 -9.41 15.40 0.25
C ILE A 212 -8.32 16.18 -0.50
N VAL A 213 -7.23 15.51 -0.88
CA VAL A 213 -6.11 16.16 -1.59
C VAL A 213 -6.53 16.53 -3.02
N ALA A 214 -7.19 15.65 -3.75
CA ALA A 214 -7.67 15.90 -5.10
C ALA A 214 -8.66 17.07 -5.18
N ALA A 215 -9.49 17.25 -4.14
CA ALA A 215 -10.41 18.38 -4.02
C ALA A 215 -9.71 19.71 -3.66
N GLY A 216 -8.38 19.71 -3.46
CA GLY A 216 -7.63 20.90 -3.04
C GLY A 216 -7.89 21.36 -1.60
N ILE A 217 -8.49 20.51 -0.77
CA ILE A 217 -8.78 20.83 0.63
C ILE A 217 -7.48 20.83 1.47
N ALA A 218 -6.51 20.00 1.11
CA ALA A 218 -5.18 19.97 1.69
C ALA A 218 -4.15 19.52 0.67
N LYS A 219 -2.86 19.85 0.88
CA LYS A 219 -1.74 19.32 0.06
C LYS A 219 -1.29 17.95 0.53
N LYS A 220 -1.49 17.65 1.82
CA LYS A 220 -1.18 16.39 2.47
C LYS A 220 -2.33 16.02 3.39
N CYS A 221 -2.67 14.75 3.42
CA CYS A 221 -3.74 14.27 4.28
C CYS A 221 -3.46 12.85 4.74
N GLU A 222 -3.47 12.64 6.05
CA GLU A 222 -3.52 11.33 6.67
C GLU A 222 -4.88 11.15 7.32
N VAL A 223 -5.52 10.00 7.07
CA VAL A 223 -6.79 9.61 7.68
C VAL A 223 -6.58 8.38 8.53
N GLN A 224 -6.95 8.45 9.80
CA GLN A 224 -6.95 7.31 10.71
C GLN A 224 -8.39 6.86 10.97
N LEU A 225 -8.63 5.57 10.82
CA LEU A 225 -9.87 4.91 11.20
C LEU A 225 -9.57 3.90 12.31
N ALA A 226 -10.39 3.88 13.35
CA ALA A 226 -10.30 2.88 14.41
C ALA A 226 -11.60 2.11 14.52
N TYR A 227 -11.50 0.79 14.72
CA TYR A 227 -12.65 -0.10 14.88
C TYR A 227 -12.53 -0.92 16.17
N ALA A 228 -13.69 -1.27 16.71
CA ALA A 228 -13.83 -2.30 17.73
C ALA A 228 -14.49 -3.54 17.10
N ILE A 229 -14.03 -4.72 17.47
CA ILE A 229 -14.60 -5.98 16.97
C ILE A 229 -16.11 -6.03 17.27
N GLY A 230 -16.91 -6.42 16.29
CA GLY A 230 -18.36 -6.55 16.43
C GLY A 230 -19.14 -5.22 16.41
N VAL A 231 -18.48 -4.08 16.23
CA VAL A 231 -19.12 -2.77 16.08
C VAL A 231 -19.09 -2.36 14.61
N ALA A 232 -20.22 -1.90 14.07
CA ALA A 232 -20.29 -1.53 12.65
C ALA A 232 -19.65 -0.16 12.39
N HIS A 233 -19.94 0.84 13.21
CA HIS A 233 -19.37 2.16 13.05
C HIS A 233 -17.91 2.23 13.52
N PRO A 234 -17.03 2.99 12.82
CA PRO A 234 -15.71 3.27 13.36
C PRO A 234 -15.82 4.02 14.71
N VAL A 235 -15.07 3.57 15.71
CA VAL A 235 -15.04 4.22 17.04
C VAL A 235 -14.28 5.56 17.01
N SER A 236 -13.42 5.76 16.01
CA SER A 236 -12.71 7.02 15.78
C SER A 236 -12.43 7.24 14.31
N VAL A 237 -12.58 8.49 13.86
CA VAL A 237 -12.15 9.01 12.57
C VAL A 237 -11.34 10.26 12.83
N MET A 238 -10.06 10.25 12.51
CA MET A 238 -9.16 11.39 12.65
C MET A 238 -8.59 11.76 11.28
N VAL A 239 -8.44 13.05 11.05
CA VAL A 239 -7.78 13.62 9.87
C VAL A 239 -6.63 14.49 10.37
N ASP A 240 -5.49 14.40 9.70
CA ASP A 240 -4.32 15.24 9.91
C ASP A 240 -3.86 15.76 8.55
N THR A 241 -3.96 17.07 8.33
CA THR A 241 -3.52 17.73 7.10
C THR A 241 -2.09 18.28 7.21
N PHE A 242 -1.40 18.03 8.30
CA PHE A 242 -0.04 18.54 8.57
C PHE A 242 0.05 20.06 8.41
N GLY A 243 -1.03 20.78 8.77
CA GLY A 243 -1.10 22.23 8.65
C GLY A 243 -1.29 22.75 7.23
N THR A 244 -1.54 21.88 6.23
CA THR A 244 -1.77 22.28 4.82
C THR A 244 -3.24 22.44 4.47
N GLY A 245 -4.15 22.18 5.41
CA GLY A 245 -5.60 22.27 5.20
C GLY A 245 -6.10 23.70 5.05
N ILE A 246 -7.10 23.90 4.20
CA ILE A 246 -7.80 25.20 4.01
C ILE A 246 -8.75 25.52 5.20
N CYS A 247 -9.03 24.54 6.05
CA CYS A 247 -9.85 24.68 7.25
C CYS A 247 -9.34 23.72 8.34
N PRO A 248 -9.78 23.87 9.62
CA PRO A 248 -9.35 23.00 10.70
C PRO A 248 -9.65 21.51 10.43
N ASP A 249 -8.73 20.63 10.83
CA ASP A 249 -8.80 19.18 10.60
C ASP A 249 -10.07 18.55 11.20
N ASP A 250 -10.54 19.03 12.34
CA ASP A 250 -11.80 18.57 12.95
C ASP A 250 -13.02 18.79 12.04
N ARG A 251 -13.06 19.92 11.32
CA ARG A 251 -14.14 20.18 10.33
C ARG A 251 -14.06 19.26 9.15
N ILE A 252 -12.84 18.94 8.70
CA ILE A 252 -12.64 17.96 7.62
C ILE A 252 -13.09 16.58 8.11
N ALA A 253 -12.73 16.17 9.33
CA ALA A 253 -13.14 14.90 9.91
C ALA A 253 -14.68 14.78 10.05
N GLU A 254 -15.36 15.87 10.45
CA GLU A 254 -16.83 15.91 10.47
C GLU A 254 -17.44 15.76 9.06
N ALA A 255 -16.86 16.42 8.07
CA ALA A 255 -17.30 16.27 6.67
C ALA A 255 -17.09 14.85 6.16
N VAL A 256 -15.95 14.24 6.47
CA VAL A 256 -15.67 12.84 6.14
C VAL A 256 -16.74 11.90 6.67
N LYS A 257 -17.12 12.03 7.93
CA LYS A 257 -18.18 11.21 8.56
C LYS A 257 -19.56 11.38 7.90
N LYS A 258 -19.82 12.53 7.30
CA LYS A 258 -21.10 12.81 6.60
C LYS A 258 -21.10 12.30 5.16
N VAL A 259 -19.95 12.35 4.48
CA VAL A 259 -19.82 12.02 3.04
C VAL A 259 -19.53 10.56 2.81
N PHE A 260 -18.67 9.97 3.67
CA PHE A 260 -18.19 8.61 3.51
C PHE A 260 -18.80 7.68 4.55
N ASP A 261 -19.48 6.64 4.10
CA ASP A 261 -19.92 5.57 4.98
C ASP A 261 -18.74 4.59 5.20
N LEU A 262 -18.21 4.65 6.39
CA LEU A 262 -17.00 3.92 6.79
C LEU A 262 -17.31 2.62 7.55
N ARG A 263 -18.57 2.16 7.54
CA ARG A 263 -18.95 0.85 8.06
C ARG A 263 -18.38 -0.26 7.16
N PRO A 264 -17.90 -1.39 7.71
CA PRO A 264 -17.23 -2.44 6.92
C PRO A 264 -18.05 -2.93 5.72
N SER A 265 -19.36 -3.19 5.91
CA SER A 265 -20.25 -3.63 4.83
C SER A 265 -20.39 -2.58 3.73
N ALA A 266 -20.54 -1.30 4.10
CA ALA A 266 -20.64 -0.20 3.15
C ALA A 266 -19.35 -0.01 2.35
N ILE A 267 -18.19 -0.10 3.00
CA ILE A 267 -16.87 -0.04 2.33
C ILE A 267 -16.75 -1.13 1.27
N ILE A 268 -17.07 -2.38 1.64
CA ILE A 268 -17.00 -3.53 0.73
C ILE A 268 -17.87 -3.31 -0.50
N ASP A 269 -19.06 -2.82 -0.30
CA ASP A 269 -20.04 -2.62 -1.37
C ASP A 269 -19.67 -1.42 -2.25
N LYS A 270 -19.46 -0.24 -1.66
CA LYS A 270 -19.13 1.00 -2.37
C LYS A 270 -17.82 0.93 -3.13
N LEU A 271 -16.80 0.28 -2.58
CA LEU A 271 -15.53 0.06 -3.26
C LEU A 271 -15.52 -1.22 -4.13
N GLY A 272 -16.61 -2.00 -4.15
CA GLY A 272 -16.74 -3.19 -4.97
C GLY A 272 -15.70 -4.27 -4.66
N LEU A 273 -15.32 -4.42 -3.39
CA LEU A 273 -14.19 -5.24 -2.97
C LEU A 273 -14.42 -6.76 -3.10
N LYS A 274 -15.61 -7.20 -3.48
CA LYS A 274 -15.92 -8.61 -3.81
C LYS A 274 -15.43 -9.02 -5.21
N LYS A 275 -15.03 -8.07 -6.06
CA LYS A 275 -14.55 -8.34 -7.41
C LYS A 275 -13.15 -8.96 -7.40
N PRO A 276 -12.80 -9.81 -8.37
CA PRO A 276 -11.49 -10.46 -8.46
C PRO A 276 -10.42 -9.49 -9.00
N MET A 277 -9.87 -8.62 -8.13
CA MET A 277 -8.86 -7.61 -8.50
C MET A 277 -7.51 -7.81 -7.80
N TYR A 278 -7.41 -8.70 -6.83
CA TYR A 278 -6.30 -8.75 -5.87
C TYR A 278 -5.01 -9.34 -6.41
N SER A 279 -5.07 -10.19 -7.43
CA SER A 279 -3.88 -10.79 -8.04
C SER A 279 -2.92 -9.72 -8.60
N ALA A 280 -3.46 -8.69 -9.24
CA ALA A 280 -2.65 -7.59 -9.80
C ALA A 280 -2.01 -6.70 -8.73
N LEU A 281 -2.52 -6.74 -7.50
CA LEU A 281 -2.01 -5.97 -6.36
C LEU A 281 -0.90 -6.69 -5.57
N SER A 282 -0.59 -7.95 -5.90
CA SER A 282 0.39 -8.74 -5.15
C SER A 282 1.83 -8.25 -5.31
N ALA A 283 2.10 -7.31 -6.21
CA ALA A 283 3.39 -6.70 -6.44
C ALA A 283 3.25 -5.19 -6.67
N TYR A 284 4.28 -4.44 -6.30
CA TYR A 284 4.42 -2.99 -6.50
C TYR A 284 3.45 -2.13 -5.69
N GLY A 285 3.03 -2.60 -4.52
CA GLY A 285 2.14 -1.90 -3.61
C GLY A 285 0.65 -1.93 -3.98
N HIS A 286 -0.18 -1.52 -3.05
CA HIS A 286 -1.64 -1.50 -3.20
C HIS A 286 -2.18 -0.09 -3.45
N MET A 287 -1.39 0.96 -3.20
CA MET A 287 -1.76 2.37 -3.32
C MET A 287 -1.09 3.02 -4.52
N GLY A 288 -1.73 4.05 -5.10
CA GLY A 288 -1.24 4.75 -6.29
C GLY A 288 -1.34 3.90 -7.57
N ARG A 289 -2.27 2.94 -7.64
CA ARG A 289 -2.41 1.97 -8.73
C ARG A 289 -3.60 2.29 -9.65
N GLU A 290 -3.65 3.55 -10.12
CA GLU A 290 -4.72 4.03 -11.00
C GLU A 290 -4.85 3.21 -12.29
N GLU A 291 -3.73 2.71 -12.81
CA GLU A 291 -3.67 1.88 -14.02
C GLU A 291 -4.43 0.55 -13.90
N LEU A 292 -4.70 0.11 -12.66
CA LEU A 292 -5.50 -1.09 -12.40
C LEU A 292 -7.00 -0.81 -12.27
N GLY A 293 -7.42 0.46 -12.32
CA GLY A 293 -8.81 0.87 -12.19
C GLY A 293 -9.45 0.54 -10.84
N VAL A 294 -8.64 0.39 -9.79
CA VAL A 294 -9.11 0.08 -8.44
C VAL A 294 -9.90 1.25 -7.85
N SER A 295 -10.96 0.95 -7.14
CA SER A 295 -11.95 1.94 -6.72
C SER A 295 -11.44 2.95 -5.70
N TRP A 296 -10.50 2.56 -4.84
CA TRP A 296 -9.93 3.47 -3.84
C TRP A 296 -8.92 4.49 -4.40
N GLU A 297 -8.59 4.39 -5.68
CA GLU A 297 -7.78 5.39 -6.39
C GLU A 297 -8.61 6.36 -7.23
N LYS A 298 -9.94 6.23 -7.24
CA LYS A 298 -10.83 7.17 -7.95
C LYS A 298 -11.00 8.46 -7.14
N THR A 299 -11.16 9.56 -7.84
CA THR A 299 -11.46 10.90 -7.28
C THR A 299 -12.72 11.46 -7.90
#